data_7058159b4813b529aea8cc5819d8a8b0
#
_entry.id   7058159b4813b529aea8cc5819d8a8b0
#
_cell.length_a   1.000
_cell.length_b   1.000
_cell.length_c   1.000
_cell.angle_alpha   90.00
_cell.angle_beta   90.00
_cell.angle_gamma   90.00
#
_symmetry.space_group_name_H-M   'P 1'
#
loop_
_entity.id
_entity.type
_entity.pdbx_description
1 polymer ?
#
loop_
_entity_poly.entity_id
_entity_poly.type
_entity_poly.pdbx_seq_one_letter_code
_entity_poly.pdbx_strand_id
1 'polypeptide(L)'
;YAIPRASYEDWYITTALYEKYGKKGVLDIGAFTGANTVYFSYLAKTKGAMVYSIDNWYQAKKAGVSVDRAKQLFYSHLDLLDARDHCTLVEKEVEDVDENDLRDVDFIFHDIHQVKTDGVLDLIRKIQNKTVFILDDIDRENRYLNNIIHEANVKEFHRTKRRSYMTVFANERYWGDVVETPIPPDF
;
A
#
# COMPACT_ATOMS: atom_id res chain seq x y z
N TYR A 1 12.09 17.24 -0.77
CA TYR A 1 10.82 16.77 -1.32
C TYR A 1 11.02 15.32 -1.74
N ALA A 2 10.34 14.38 -1.03
CA ALA A 2 10.22 13.02 -1.53
C ALA A 2 9.25 13.07 -2.71
N ILE A 3 9.79 13.10 -3.92
CA ILE A 3 8.98 12.89 -5.12
C ILE A 3 8.64 11.39 -5.10
N PRO A 4 7.35 11.02 -5.14
CA PRO A 4 6.98 9.62 -5.28
C PRO A 4 7.73 9.02 -6.47
N ARG A 5 8.35 7.88 -6.30
CA ARG A 5 9.01 7.15 -7.39
C ARG A 5 7.99 6.49 -8.33
N ALA A 6 6.76 6.35 -7.86
CA ALA A 6 5.64 5.85 -8.65
C ALA A 6 5.39 6.73 -9.88
N SER A 7 5.10 6.12 -10.99
CA SER A 7 4.74 6.83 -12.21
C SER A 7 3.34 7.44 -12.11
N TYR A 8 3.00 8.37 -13.00
CA TYR A 8 1.62 8.89 -13.07
C TYR A 8 0.59 7.79 -13.34
N GLU A 9 0.97 6.78 -14.11
CA GLU A 9 0.15 5.61 -14.39
C GLU A 9 -0.14 4.83 -13.10
N ASP A 10 0.87 4.56 -12.28
CA ASP A 10 0.72 3.83 -11.02
C ASP A 10 -0.22 4.60 -10.07
N TRP A 11 -0.06 5.91 -9.96
CA TRP A 11 -0.93 6.76 -9.16
C TRP A 11 -2.37 6.78 -9.68
N TYR A 12 -2.55 6.87 -10.99
CA TYR A 12 -3.87 6.88 -11.61
C TYR A 12 -4.60 5.55 -11.34
N ILE A 13 -3.93 4.43 -11.60
CA ILE A 13 -4.51 3.10 -11.38
C ILE A 13 -4.83 2.90 -9.90
N THR A 14 -3.89 3.23 -9.02
CA THR A 14 -4.08 3.11 -7.57
C THR A 14 -5.27 3.95 -7.09
N THR A 15 -5.39 5.17 -7.57
CA THR A 15 -6.52 6.06 -7.25
C THR A 15 -7.84 5.48 -7.73
N ALA A 16 -7.92 5.07 -8.98
CA ALA A 16 -9.13 4.51 -9.57
C ALA A 16 -9.59 3.25 -8.83
N LEU A 17 -8.65 2.39 -8.45
CA LEU A 17 -8.92 1.19 -7.68
C LEU A 17 -9.39 1.53 -6.26
N TYR A 18 -8.71 2.48 -5.59
CA TYR A 18 -9.13 2.90 -4.26
C TYR A 18 -10.50 3.57 -4.27
N GLU A 19 -10.77 4.45 -5.23
CA GLU A 19 -12.08 5.10 -5.36
C GLU A 19 -13.21 4.09 -5.55
N LYS A 20 -12.98 3.04 -6.32
CA LYS A 20 -13.98 2.01 -6.60
C LYS A 20 -14.15 1.00 -5.48
N TYR A 21 -13.05 0.54 -4.88
CA TYR A 21 -13.03 -0.64 -4.00
C TYR A 21 -12.65 -0.34 -2.55
N GLY A 22 -11.88 0.71 -2.26
CA GLY A 22 -11.52 1.12 -0.90
C GLY A 22 -12.72 1.74 -0.19
N LYS A 23 -13.37 1.00 0.70
CA LYS A 23 -14.61 1.44 1.39
C LYS A 23 -14.42 1.61 2.88
N LYS A 24 -13.42 0.96 3.46
CA LYS A 24 -13.21 0.94 4.91
C LYS A 24 -11.90 1.62 5.29
N GLY A 25 -10.78 1.02 4.97
CA GLY A 25 -9.48 1.56 5.31
C GLY A 25 -8.36 1.02 4.44
N VAL A 26 -7.26 1.74 4.44
CA VAL A 26 -6.05 1.41 3.70
C VAL A 26 -4.98 0.91 4.66
N LEU A 27 -4.30 -0.15 4.29
CA LEU A 27 -3.01 -0.55 4.87
C LEU A 27 -1.91 -0.14 3.91
N ASP A 28 -1.03 0.74 4.36
CA ASP A 28 0.17 1.17 3.65
C ASP A 28 1.40 0.59 4.35
N ILE A 29 2.10 -0.32 3.68
CA ILE A 29 3.28 -1.00 4.24
C ILE A 29 4.53 -0.39 3.61
N GLY A 30 5.29 0.35 4.40
CA GLY A 30 6.49 1.06 3.96
C GLY A 30 6.28 2.58 3.83
N ALA A 31 6.01 3.24 4.96
CA ALA A 31 5.71 4.68 4.99
C ALA A 31 6.88 5.57 4.54
N PHE A 32 8.09 5.25 4.98
CA PHE A 32 9.27 6.10 4.81
C PHE A 32 9.00 7.55 5.22
N THR A 33 9.02 8.51 4.29
CA THR A 33 8.68 9.93 4.53
C THR A 33 7.22 10.25 4.24
N GLY A 34 6.39 9.25 4.01
CA GLY A 34 4.94 9.35 3.95
C GLY A 34 4.34 9.70 2.59
N ALA A 35 5.08 9.60 1.48
CA ALA A 35 4.53 10.00 0.18
C ALA A 35 3.23 9.27 -0.19
N ASN A 36 3.23 7.94 -0.11
CA ASN A 36 2.04 7.11 -0.37
C ASN A 36 1.00 7.28 0.74
N THR A 37 1.43 7.22 2.01
CA THR A 37 0.54 7.37 3.18
C THR A 37 -0.24 8.67 3.12
N VAL A 38 0.43 9.79 2.85
CA VAL A 38 -0.20 11.12 2.80
C VAL A 38 -1.23 11.19 1.69
N TYR A 39 -0.91 10.62 0.53
CA TYR A 39 -1.83 10.54 -0.58
C TYR A 39 -3.08 9.71 -0.24
N PHE A 40 -2.90 8.51 0.29
CA PHE A 40 -4.03 7.69 0.74
C PHE A 40 -4.82 8.35 1.87
N SER A 41 -4.16 9.04 2.80
CA SER A 41 -4.86 9.72 3.89
C SER A 41 -5.72 10.87 3.38
N TYR A 42 -5.26 11.59 2.37
CA TYR A 42 -6.06 12.60 1.69
C TYR A 42 -7.30 11.99 1.00
N LEU A 43 -7.14 10.86 0.29
CA LEU A 43 -8.26 10.15 -0.32
C LEU A 43 -9.20 9.56 0.75
N ALA A 44 -8.65 8.96 1.80
CA ALA A 44 -9.43 8.37 2.90
C ALA A 44 -10.30 9.40 3.62
N LYS A 45 -9.79 10.62 3.79
CA LYS A 45 -10.53 11.75 4.37
C LYS A 45 -11.85 11.99 3.65
N THR A 46 -11.89 11.90 2.33
CA THR A 46 -13.12 12.13 1.54
C THR A 46 -14.18 11.06 1.79
N LYS A 47 -13.79 9.90 2.29
CA LYS A 47 -14.65 8.75 2.56
C LYS A 47 -14.90 8.51 4.05
N GLY A 48 -14.31 9.31 4.94
CA GLY A 48 -14.32 9.06 6.38
C GLY A 48 -13.59 7.76 6.77
N ALA A 49 -12.66 7.31 5.95
CA ALA A 49 -11.87 6.10 6.18
C ALA A 49 -10.54 6.42 6.89
N MET A 50 -9.81 5.37 7.31
CA MET A 50 -8.52 5.47 7.97
C MET A 50 -7.42 4.84 7.12
N VAL A 51 -6.22 5.38 7.22
CA VAL A 51 -4.99 4.76 6.71
C VAL A 51 -4.16 4.28 7.89
N TYR A 52 -3.78 3.03 7.86
CA TYR A 52 -2.84 2.41 8.80
C TYR A 52 -1.51 2.26 8.09
N SER A 53 -0.52 3.03 8.50
CA SER A 53 0.80 3.04 7.86
C SER A 53 1.80 2.33 8.74
N ILE A 54 2.41 1.26 8.24
CA ILE A 54 3.37 0.44 8.97
C ILE A 54 4.79 0.79 8.50
N ASP A 55 5.69 1.11 9.43
CA ASP A 55 7.11 1.28 9.14
C ASP A 55 7.99 1.01 10.37
N ASN A 56 9.11 0.34 10.15
CA ASN A 56 10.17 0.12 11.15
C ASN A 56 11.33 1.12 11.01
N TRP A 57 11.24 2.06 10.07
CA TRP A 57 12.21 3.07 9.73
C TRP A 57 13.56 2.54 9.20
N TYR A 58 13.60 1.29 8.76
CA TYR A 58 14.82 0.70 8.23
C TYR A 58 15.36 1.47 7.02
N GLN A 59 14.49 1.82 6.07
CA GLN A 59 14.88 2.54 4.86
C GLN A 59 15.36 3.97 5.18
N ALA A 60 14.74 4.65 6.14
CA ALA A 60 15.20 5.97 6.60
C ALA A 60 16.62 5.88 7.16
N LYS A 61 16.88 4.93 8.05
CA LYS A 61 18.23 4.69 8.61
C LYS A 61 19.25 4.36 7.52
N LYS A 62 18.89 3.50 6.57
CA LYS A 62 19.75 3.13 5.43
C LYS A 62 20.07 4.33 4.52
N ALA A 63 19.12 5.24 4.34
CA ALA A 63 19.28 6.47 3.57
C ALA A 63 20.03 7.58 4.35
N GLY A 64 20.49 7.32 5.58
CA GLY A 64 21.15 8.31 6.43
C GLY A 64 20.22 9.38 7.00
N VAL A 65 18.90 9.13 6.98
CA VAL A 65 17.88 10.00 7.57
C VAL A 65 17.60 9.51 8.99
N SER A 66 17.69 10.41 9.98
CA SER A 66 17.28 10.03 11.34
C SER A 66 15.79 9.70 11.40
N VAL A 67 15.42 8.78 12.27
CA VAL A 67 14.01 8.39 12.47
C VAL A 67 13.15 9.60 12.83
N ASP A 68 13.63 10.47 13.72
CA ASP A 68 12.91 11.68 14.11
C ASP A 68 12.67 12.62 12.92
N ARG A 69 13.68 12.75 12.04
CA ARG A 69 13.54 13.57 10.83
C ARG A 69 12.55 12.95 9.84
N ALA A 70 12.56 11.63 9.66
CA ALA A 70 11.61 10.92 8.82
C ALA A 70 10.17 11.11 9.33
N LYS A 71 9.96 10.95 10.64
CA LYS A 71 8.66 11.20 11.31
C LYS A 71 8.21 12.65 11.18
N GLN A 72 9.11 13.59 11.40
CA GLN A 72 8.79 15.01 11.22
C GLN A 72 8.30 15.32 9.81
N LEU A 73 8.96 14.77 8.79
CA LEU A 73 8.54 14.93 7.40
C LEU A 73 7.19 14.27 7.15
N PHE A 74 7.01 13.04 7.63
CA PHE A 74 5.78 12.29 7.53
C PHE A 74 4.58 13.09 8.07
N TYR A 75 4.67 13.55 9.31
CA TYR A 75 3.58 14.32 9.92
C TYR A 75 3.39 15.70 9.29
N SER A 76 4.47 16.37 8.87
CA SER A 76 4.36 17.65 8.18
C SER A 76 3.61 17.54 6.85
N HIS A 77 3.79 16.44 6.13
CA HIS A 77 3.06 16.20 4.89
C HIS A 77 1.58 15.93 5.14
N LEU A 78 1.24 15.17 6.20
CA LEU A 78 -0.15 14.94 6.61
C LEU A 78 -0.83 16.25 7.00
N ASP A 79 -0.15 17.10 7.77
CA ASP A 79 -0.67 18.40 8.19
C ASP A 79 -0.91 19.34 6.99
N LEU A 80 -0.03 19.32 6.01
CA LEU A 80 -0.17 20.13 4.79
C LEU A 80 -1.48 19.85 4.03
N LEU A 81 -1.96 18.61 4.06
CA LEU A 81 -3.20 18.18 3.41
C LEU A 81 -4.39 18.07 4.40
N ASP A 82 -4.19 18.50 5.66
CA ASP A 82 -5.20 18.35 6.70
C ASP A 82 -5.76 16.91 6.76
N ALA A 83 -4.85 15.93 6.74
CA ALA A 83 -5.17 14.50 6.65
C ALA A 83 -4.65 13.69 7.86
N ARG A 84 -4.10 14.35 8.89
CA ARG A 84 -3.50 13.69 10.06
C ARG A 84 -4.50 12.80 10.80
N ASP A 85 -5.73 13.24 10.96
CA ASP A 85 -6.78 12.52 11.68
C ASP A 85 -7.27 11.27 10.92
N HIS A 86 -6.85 11.12 9.67
CA HIS A 86 -7.14 9.97 8.82
C HIS A 86 -5.96 9.01 8.67
N CYS A 87 -4.92 9.14 9.52
CA CYS A 87 -3.74 8.29 9.49
C CYS A 87 -3.35 7.82 10.88
N THR A 88 -3.11 6.52 11.00
CA THR A 88 -2.46 5.90 12.17
C THR A 88 -1.13 5.31 11.74
N LEU A 89 -0.04 5.82 12.34
CA LEU A 89 1.30 5.26 12.14
C LEU A 89 1.54 4.12 13.13
N VAL A 90 1.84 2.94 12.60
CA VAL A 90 2.17 1.73 13.35
C VAL A 90 3.68 1.48 13.23
N GLU A 91 4.43 1.84 14.27
CA GLU A 91 5.89 1.73 14.28
C GLU A 91 6.33 0.35 14.75
N LYS A 92 6.19 -0.63 13.87
CA LYS A 92 6.50 -2.03 14.14
C LYS A 92 7.13 -2.71 12.93
N GLU A 93 7.78 -3.84 13.16
CA GLU A 93 8.01 -4.82 12.08
C GLU A 93 6.64 -5.36 11.62
N VAL A 94 6.54 -5.74 10.36
CA VAL A 94 5.28 -6.25 9.80
C VAL A 94 4.82 -7.51 10.52
N GLU A 95 5.77 -8.35 10.94
CA GLU A 95 5.53 -9.57 11.69
C GLU A 95 4.88 -9.36 13.07
N ASP A 96 5.12 -8.19 13.66
CA ASP A 96 4.66 -7.83 15.00
C ASP A 96 3.33 -7.08 15.01
N VAL A 97 2.72 -6.90 13.85
CA VAL A 97 1.43 -6.19 13.71
C VAL A 97 0.28 -7.12 14.09
N ASP A 98 -0.53 -6.71 15.06
CA ASP A 98 -1.74 -7.42 15.43
C ASP A 98 -2.87 -7.12 14.42
N GLU A 99 -3.62 -8.15 14.02
CA GLU A 99 -4.80 -8.00 13.19
C GLU A 99 -5.86 -7.06 13.80
N ASN A 100 -5.88 -6.96 15.13
CA ASN A 100 -6.76 -6.05 15.85
C ASN A 100 -6.42 -4.57 15.60
N ASP A 101 -5.19 -4.26 15.23
CA ASP A 101 -4.75 -2.92 14.84
C ASP A 101 -5.32 -2.53 13.44
N LEU A 102 -5.83 -3.51 12.66
CA LEU A 102 -6.18 -3.39 11.26
C LEU A 102 -7.62 -3.84 10.91
N ARG A 103 -8.56 -3.73 11.87
CA ARG A 103 -9.92 -4.31 11.77
C ARG A 103 -10.72 -3.90 10.54
N ASP A 104 -10.52 -2.68 10.08
CA ASP A 104 -11.32 -2.07 9.02
C ASP A 104 -10.52 -1.82 7.73
N VAL A 105 -9.54 -2.68 7.45
CA VAL A 105 -8.76 -2.61 6.22
C VAL A 105 -9.39 -3.45 5.12
N ASP A 106 -9.56 -2.84 3.96
CA ASP A 106 -10.00 -3.55 2.75
C ASP A 106 -9.11 -3.28 1.52
N PHE A 107 -8.24 -2.27 1.59
CA PHE A 107 -7.31 -1.92 0.54
C PHE A 107 -5.86 -1.96 1.07
N ILE A 108 -4.96 -2.65 0.37
CA ILE A 108 -3.57 -2.84 0.82
C ILE A 108 -2.62 -2.33 -0.25
N PHE A 109 -1.70 -1.47 0.16
CA PHE A 109 -0.56 -1.01 -0.64
C PHE A 109 0.74 -1.40 0.06
N HIS A 110 1.64 -2.04 -0.68
CA HIS A 110 2.89 -2.56 -0.17
C HIS A 110 4.05 -2.02 -0.99
N ASP A 111 4.91 -1.24 -0.34
CA ASP A 111 6.11 -0.62 -0.92
C ASP A 111 7.32 -0.87 -0.02
N ILE A 112 7.76 -2.12 0.07
CA ILE A 112 8.98 -2.50 0.82
C ILE A 112 9.95 -3.22 -0.10
N HIS A 113 11.13 -2.64 -0.31
CA HIS A 113 12.19 -3.20 -1.14
C HIS A 113 12.84 -4.49 -0.60
N GLN A 114 12.78 -4.74 0.68
CA GLN A 114 13.35 -5.94 1.30
C GLN A 114 12.25 -6.73 1.97
N VAL A 115 11.77 -7.69 1.24
CA VAL A 115 10.70 -8.55 1.68
C VAL A 115 11.28 -9.64 2.58
N LYS A 116 11.05 -9.52 3.88
CA LYS A 116 10.85 -10.69 4.70
C LYS A 116 9.46 -11.21 4.39
N THR A 117 9.40 -12.12 3.45
CA THR A 117 8.20 -12.52 2.72
C THR A 117 7.09 -13.08 3.59
N ASP A 118 7.46 -13.81 4.65
CA ASP A 118 6.50 -14.61 5.41
C ASP A 118 5.60 -13.74 6.28
N GLY A 119 6.13 -12.72 6.95
CA GLY A 119 5.35 -11.84 7.82
C GLY A 119 4.31 -11.00 7.06
N VAL A 120 4.67 -10.50 5.88
CA VAL A 120 3.72 -9.76 5.03
C VAL A 120 2.61 -10.68 4.52
N LEU A 121 2.95 -11.90 4.10
CA LEU A 121 1.95 -12.88 3.68
C LEU A 121 0.99 -13.24 4.81
N ASP A 122 1.52 -13.45 6.00
CA ASP A 122 0.69 -13.76 7.16
C ASP A 122 -0.22 -12.61 7.53
N LEU A 123 0.26 -11.38 7.45
CA LEU A 123 -0.57 -10.20 7.66
C LEU A 123 -1.68 -10.11 6.60
N ILE A 124 -1.35 -10.30 5.33
CA ILE A 124 -2.33 -10.27 4.23
C ILE A 124 -3.38 -11.36 4.39
N ARG A 125 -3.00 -12.57 4.83
CA ARG A 125 -3.94 -13.67 5.10
C ARG A 125 -4.93 -13.30 6.21
N LYS A 126 -4.47 -12.62 7.25
CA LYS A 126 -5.30 -12.19 8.39
C LYS A 126 -6.34 -11.14 7.99
N ILE A 127 -6.07 -10.30 7.00
CA ILE A 127 -7.02 -9.29 6.53
C ILE A 127 -8.12 -9.95 5.68
N GLN A 128 -9.20 -10.35 6.30
CA GLN A 128 -10.27 -11.12 5.66
C GLN A 128 -11.11 -10.31 4.66
N ASN A 129 -11.22 -9.01 4.86
CA ASN A 129 -12.04 -8.11 4.05
C ASN A 129 -11.32 -7.44 2.90
N LYS A 130 -10.07 -7.82 2.61
CA LYS A 130 -9.29 -7.23 1.52
C LYS A 130 -9.99 -7.37 0.17
N THR A 131 -10.07 -6.27 -0.55
CA THR A 131 -10.63 -6.23 -1.91
C THR A 131 -9.52 -6.15 -2.95
N VAL A 132 -8.58 -5.24 -2.75
CA VAL A 132 -7.44 -5.00 -3.63
C VAL A 132 -6.15 -5.01 -2.81
N PHE A 133 -5.14 -5.61 -3.39
CA PHE A 133 -3.79 -5.64 -2.86
C PHE A 133 -2.80 -5.21 -3.96
N ILE A 134 -2.04 -4.19 -3.71
CA ILE A 134 -1.05 -3.63 -4.64
C ILE A 134 0.35 -3.87 -4.08
N LEU A 135 1.22 -4.44 -4.90
CA LEU A 135 2.65 -4.56 -4.65
C LEU A 135 3.40 -3.60 -5.56
N ASP A 136 4.18 -2.71 -4.99
CA ASP A 136 5.12 -1.87 -5.71
C ASP A 136 6.54 -2.44 -5.68
N ASP A 137 7.36 -2.06 -6.65
CA ASP A 137 8.79 -2.44 -6.77
C ASP A 137 9.09 -3.95 -6.80
N ILE A 138 8.17 -4.77 -7.32
CA ILE A 138 8.38 -6.22 -7.42
C ILE A 138 8.92 -6.63 -8.79
N ASP A 139 10.06 -7.30 -8.78
CA ASP A 139 10.65 -7.90 -9.97
C ASP A 139 9.83 -9.12 -10.47
N ARG A 140 9.72 -9.26 -11.81
CA ARG A 140 8.93 -10.31 -12.49
C ARG A 140 9.31 -11.74 -12.10
N GLU A 141 10.57 -11.97 -11.71
CA GLU A 141 11.10 -13.28 -11.37
C GLU A 141 11.00 -13.62 -9.88
N ASN A 142 10.34 -12.78 -9.10
CA ASN A 142 10.32 -12.93 -7.66
C ASN A 142 9.42 -14.13 -7.27
N ARG A 143 10.01 -15.14 -6.62
CA ARG A 143 9.30 -16.30 -6.05
C ARG A 143 8.17 -15.90 -5.09
N TYR A 144 8.29 -14.71 -4.52
CA TYR A 144 7.31 -14.09 -3.65
C TYR A 144 5.95 -13.87 -4.33
N LEU A 145 5.93 -13.44 -5.60
CA LEU A 145 4.68 -13.30 -6.36
C LEU A 145 3.90 -14.62 -6.44
N ASN A 146 4.59 -15.72 -6.70
CA ASN A 146 3.96 -17.02 -6.79
C ASN A 146 3.36 -17.47 -5.44
N ASN A 147 4.04 -17.18 -4.34
CA ASN A 147 3.54 -17.50 -3.01
C ASN A 147 2.30 -16.64 -2.69
N ILE A 148 2.30 -15.34 -3.01
CA ILE A 148 1.13 -14.47 -2.81
C ILE A 148 -0.08 -14.98 -3.57
N ILE A 149 0.08 -15.32 -4.85
CA ILE A 149 -1.01 -15.81 -5.69
C ILE A 149 -1.61 -17.08 -5.10
N HIS A 150 -0.75 -18.04 -4.69
CA HIS A 150 -1.22 -19.32 -4.17
C HIS A 150 -1.78 -19.24 -2.76
N GLU A 151 -1.19 -18.42 -1.88
CA GLU A 151 -1.45 -18.49 -0.46
C GLU A 151 -2.42 -17.42 0.05
N ALA A 152 -2.49 -16.26 -0.60
CA ALA A 152 -3.39 -15.17 -0.19
C ALA A 152 -4.78 -15.22 -0.86
N ASN A 153 -5.04 -16.25 -1.67
CA ASN A 153 -6.31 -16.42 -2.41
C ASN A 153 -6.68 -15.17 -3.23
N VAL A 154 -5.69 -14.62 -3.93
CA VAL A 154 -5.81 -13.47 -4.81
C VAL A 154 -5.34 -13.83 -6.21
N LYS A 155 -5.82 -13.11 -7.22
CA LYS A 155 -5.36 -13.24 -8.61
C LYS A 155 -4.64 -11.97 -9.05
N GLU A 156 -3.58 -12.12 -9.82
CA GLU A 156 -2.95 -10.99 -10.50
C GLU A 156 -3.93 -10.40 -11.50
N PHE A 157 -4.15 -9.10 -11.40
CA PHE A 157 -5.08 -8.38 -12.25
C PHE A 157 -4.35 -7.51 -13.27
N HIS A 158 -3.35 -6.74 -12.84
CA HIS A 158 -2.63 -5.80 -13.67
C HIS A 158 -1.16 -5.73 -13.25
N ARG A 159 -0.30 -5.45 -14.21
CA ARG A 159 1.12 -5.21 -13.98
C ARG A 159 1.61 -4.10 -14.90
N THR A 160 2.19 -3.05 -14.32
CA THR A 160 2.81 -1.99 -15.11
C THR A 160 4.11 -2.46 -15.77
N LYS A 161 4.47 -1.86 -16.91
CA LYS A 161 5.60 -2.31 -17.73
C LYS A 161 6.90 -1.54 -17.50
N ARG A 162 6.96 -0.67 -16.47
CA ARG A 162 8.11 0.21 -16.21
C ARG A 162 9.16 -0.41 -15.28
N ARG A 163 10.24 0.35 -14.97
CA ARG A 163 11.40 -0.12 -14.19
C ARG A 163 11.05 -0.62 -12.78
N SER A 164 10.10 0.00 -12.13
CA SER A 164 9.46 -0.51 -10.93
C SER A 164 8.10 -1.08 -11.35
N TYR A 165 7.90 -2.37 -11.13
CA TYR A 165 6.66 -3.02 -11.51
C TYR A 165 5.66 -2.93 -10.36
N MET A 166 4.58 -2.25 -10.59
CA MET A 166 3.42 -2.33 -9.72
C MET A 166 2.56 -3.53 -10.16
N THR A 167 2.22 -4.40 -9.24
CA THR A 167 1.33 -5.53 -9.50
C THR A 167 0.09 -5.41 -8.63
N VAL A 168 -1.07 -5.48 -9.26
CA VAL A 168 -2.37 -5.41 -8.61
C VAL A 168 -2.97 -6.79 -8.49
N PHE A 169 -3.42 -7.14 -7.31
CA PHE A 169 -4.15 -8.37 -7.01
C PHE A 169 -5.55 -8.01 -6.50
N ALA A 170 -6.52 -8.82 -6.81
CA ALA A 170 -7.86 -8.70 -6.26
C ALA A 170 -8.31 -10.02 -5.65
N ASN A 171 -9.16 -9.94 -4.61
CA ASN A 171 -9.84 -11.10 -4.10
C ASN A 171 -10.73 -11.70 -5.21
N GLU A 172 -10.74 -13.02 -5.34
CA GLU A 172 -11.42 -13.72 -6.43
C GLU A 172 -12.91 -13.35 -6.58
N ARG A 173 -13.60 -13.08 -5.47
CA ARG A 173 -15.00 -12.64 -5.49
C ARG A 173 -15.26 -11.28 -6.16
N TYR A 174 -14.22 -10.45 -6.31
CA TYR A 174 -14.28 -9.14 -6.95
C TYR A 174 -13.65 -9.13 -8.34
N TRP A 175 -13.23 -10.28 -8.84
CA TRP A 175 -12.47 -10.37 -10.09
C TRP A 175 -13.20 -9.78 -11.29
N GLY A 176 -14.48 -10.10 -11.45
CA GLY A 176 -15.28 -9.55 -12.55
C GLY A 176 -15.33 -8.03 -12.55
N ASP A 177 -15.56 -7.45 -11.37
CA ASP A 177 -15.66 -6.00 -11.22
C ASP A 177 -14.32 -5.29 -11.47
N VAL A 178 -13.21 -5.91 -11.09
CA VAL A 178 -11.86 -5.32 -11.26
C VAL A 178 -11.45 -5.32 -12.72
N VAL A 179 -11.76 -6.38 -13.47
CA VAL A 179 -11.46 -6.47 -14.91
C VAL A 179 -12.14 -5.37 -15.73
N GLU A 180 -13.32 -4.92 -15.30
CA GLU A 180 -14.05 -3.85 -15.97
C GLU A 180 -13.56 -2.44 -15.63
N THR A 181 -12.60 -2.31 -14.70
CA THR A 181 -12.03 -0.99 -14.38
C THR A 181 -11.20 -0.50 -15.57
N PRO A 182 -11.56 0.62 -16.21
CA PRO A 182 -10.84 1.10 -17.37
C PRO A 182 -9.42 1.47 -16.98
N ILE A 183 -8.44 0.81 -17.61
CA ILE A 183 -7.04 1.21 -17.55
C ILE A 183 -6.89 2.36 -18.56
N PRO A 184 -6.28 3.48 -18.21
CA PRO A 184 -6.09 4.55 -19.16
C PRO A 184 -5.28 4.03 -20.36
N PRO A 185 -5.59 4.49 -21.59
CA PRO A 185 -4.77 4.18 -22.73
C PRO A 185 -3.34 4.65 -22.46
N ASP A 186 -2.35 3.91 -22.95
CA ASP A 186 -0.94 4.25 -22.86
C ASP A 186 -0.74 5.72 -23.25
N PHE A 187 -0.27 6.55 -22.29
CA PHE A 187 0.17 7.91 -22.53
C PHE A 187 1.61 7.94 -23.02
#